data_761b9fea1544ae19bc3b326f4abf06f9
#
_entry.id   761b9fea1544ae19bc3b326f4abf06f9
#
_cell.length_a   1.000
_cell.length_b   1.000
_cell.length_c   1.000
_cell.angle_alpha   90.00
_cell.angle_beta   90.00
_cell.angle_gamma   90.00
#
_symmetry.space_group_name_H-M   'P 1'
#
loop_
_entity.id
_entity.type
_entity.pdbx_description
1 polymer ?
#
loop_
_entity_poly.entity_id
_entity_poly.type
_entity_poly.pdbx_seq_one_letter_code
_entity_poly.pdbx_strand_id
1 'polypeptide(L)' 'MKSLNELDSKTLHEIMQPLNIIRLSCGNIRARISNHPSENSDYLVEKMVRIEEQVVRATKLLQDLKKRDENDGMPRES' A
#
# COMPACT_ATOMS: atom_id res chain seq x y z
N MET A 1 3.57 18.87 19.07
CA MET A 1 3.39 18.50 17.66
C MET A 1 4.12 17.20 17.36
N LYS A 2 3.43 16.28 16.70
CA LYS A 2 4.04 15.00 16.41
C LYS A 2 4.89 15.07 15.16
N SER A 3 6.01 14.39 15.19
CA SER A 3 6.83 14.26 14.00
C SER A 3 6.24 13.22 13.08
N LEU A 4 6.83 13.12 11.89
CA LEU A 4 6.37 12.11 10.94
C LEU A 4 6.65 10.69 11.43
N ASN A 5 7.58 10.56 12.38
CA ASN A 5 7.89 9.24 12.93
C ASN A 5 6.94 8.82 14.03
N GLU A 6 6.02 9.71 14.40
CA GLU A 6 5.10 9.41 15.49
C GLU A 6 3.68 9.25 15.01
N LEU A 7 3.53 8.51 13.92
CA LEU A 7 2.20 8.18 13.41
C LEU A 7 1.54 7.19 14.36
N ASP A 8 0.34 7.55 14.85
CA ASP A 8 -0.38 6.60 15.70
C ASP A 8 -1.10 5.57 14.83
N SER A 9 -1.60 4.54 15.48
CA SER A 9 -2.24 3.44 14.77
C SER A 9 -3.46 3.88 13.97
N LYS A 10 -4.21 4.82 14.51
CA LYS A 10 -5.41 5.30 13.84
C LYS A 10 -5.06 6.03 12.55
N THR A 11 -4.10 6.94 12.63
CA THR A 11 -3.68 7.70 11.46
C THR A 11 -3.10 6.77 10.40
N LEU A 12 -2.29 5.82 10.83
CA LEU A 12 -1.70 4.86 9.91
C LEU A 12 -2.79 4.06 9.21
N HIS A 13 -3.78 3.62 9.97
CA HIS A 13 -4.89 2.86 9.40
C HIS A 13 -5.66 3.68 8.37
N GLU A 14 -5.88 4.95 8.67
CA GLU A 14 -6.59 5.84 7.76
C GLU A 14 -5.82 6.07 6.48
N ILE A 15 -4.49 6.10 6.56
CA ILE A 15 -3.68 6.26 5.36
C ILE A 15 -3.70 4.98 4.53
N MET A 16 -3.73 3.84 5.18
CA MET A 16 -3.69 2.57 4.47
C MET A 16 -5.02 2.22 3.79
N GLN A 17 -6.12 2.80 4.25
CA GLN A 17 -7.42 2.50 3.64
C GLN A 17 -7.48 2.88 2.16
N PRO A 18 -7.14 4.11 1.77
CA PRO A 18 -7.16 4.43 0.33
C PRO A 18 -6.16 3.59 -0.46
N LEU A 19 -5.04 3.22 0.14
CA LEU A 19 -4.10 2.36 -0.55
C LEU A 19 -4.69 1.00 -0.84
N ASN A 20 -5.44 0.45 0.11
CA ASN A 20 -6.10 -0.83 -0.09
C ASN A 20 -7.17 -0.74 -1.16
N ILE A 21 -7.88 0.38 -1.21
CA ILE A 21 -8.90 0.58 -2.24
C ILE A 21 -8.26 0.63 -3.62
N ILE A 22 -7.15 1.32 -3.75
CA ILE A 22 -6.43 1.38 -5.02
C ILE A 22 -5.99 -0.01 -5.43
N ARG A 23 -5.46 -0.78 -4.49
CA ARG A 23 -4.99 -2.12 -4.77
C ARG A 23 -6.13 -3.03 -5.24
N LEU A 24 -7.26 -2.96 -4.55
CA LEU A 24 -8.42 -3.76 -4.92
C LEU A 24 -8.94 -3.36 -6.29
N SER A 25 -8.99 -2.06 -6.55
CA SER A 25 -9.47 -1.56 -7.83
C SER A 25 -8.58 -2.05 -8.97
N CYS A 26 -7.27 -2.01 -8.77
CA CYS A 26 -6.35 -2.50 -9.80
C CYS A 26 -6.54 -3.98 -10.05
N GLY A 27 -6.75 -4.77 -8.98
CA GLY A 27 -7.00 -6.18 -9.13
C GLY A 27 -8.27 -6.45 -9.92
N ASN A 28 -9.33 -5.69 -9.63
CA ASN A 28 -10.59 -5.84 -10.35
C ASN A 28 -10.44 -5.48 -11.82
N ILE A 29 -9.70 -4.42 -12.10
CA ILE A 29 -9.47 -4.00 -13.48
C ILE A 29 -8.67 -5.07 -14.23
N ARG A 30 -7.64 -5.62 -13.60
CA ARG A 30 -6.84 -6.67 -14.24
C ARG A 30 -7.69 -7.91 -14.54
N ALA A 31 -8.57 -8.27 -13.60
CA ALA A 31 -9.45 -9.42 -13.82
C ALA A 31 -10.38 -9.17 -14.99
N ARG A 32 -10.91 -7.96 -15.10
CA ARG A 32 -11.81 -7.63 -16.19
C ARG A 32 -11.08 -7.64 -17.53
N ILE A 33 -9.85 -7.14 -17.56
CA ILE A 33 -9.06 -7.16 -18.78
C ILE A 33 -8.77 -8.59 -19.20
N SER A 34 -8.46 -9.48 -18.25
CA SER A 34 -8.21 -10.88 -18.56
C SER A 34 -9.42 -11.55 -19.15
N ASN A 35 -10.61 -11.20 -18.67
CA ASN A 35 -11.84 -11.79 -19.16
C ASN A 35 -12.30 -11.21 -20.50
N HIS A 36 -11.84 -10.00 -20.80
CA HIS A 36 -12.22 -9.31 -22.02
C HIS A 36 -10.99 -8.69 -22.68
N PRO A 37 -10.12 -9.52 -23.26
CA PRO A 37 -8.86 -9.01 -23.83
C PRO A 37 -9.09 -8.04 -24.99
N SER A 38 -8.20 -7.11 -25.13
CA SER A 38 -8.22 -6.15 -26.22
C SER A 38 -6.79 -5.92 -26.69
N GLU A 39 -6.64 -5.05 -27.68
CA GLU A 39 -5.31 -4.73 -28.22
C GLU A 39 -4.38 -4.18 -27.15
N ASN A 40 -4.93 -3.43 -26.20
CA ASN A 40 -4.14 -2.76 -25.21
C ASN A 40 -4.03 -3.52 -23.90
N SER A 41 -4.49 -4.79 -23.87
CA SER A 41 -4.54 -5.55 -22.63
C SER A 41 -3.18 -5.66 -21.97
N ASP A 42 -2.14 -5.98 -22.71
CA ASP A 42 -0.82 -6.15 -22.14
C ASP A 42 -0.30 -4.86 -21.55
N TYR A 43 -0.52 -3.75 -22.25
CA TYR A 43 -0.09 -2.45 -21.77
C TYR A 43 -0.82 -2.09 -20.48
N LEU A 44 -2.13 -2.29 -20.46
CA LEU A 44 -2.94 -1.94 -19.29
C LEU A 44 -2.59 -2.79 -18.08
N VAL A 45 -2.39 -4.09 -18.31
CA VAL A 45 -2.01 -4.98 -17.22
C VAL A 45 -0.66 -4.57 -16.64
N GLU A 46 0.28 -4.25 -17.51
CA GLU A 46 1.60 -3.82 -17.04
C GLU A 46 1.50 -2.58 -16.17
N LYS A 47 0.66 -1.62 -16.58
CA LYS A 47 0.49 -0.40 -15.80
C LYS A 47 -0.20 -0.67 -14.48
N MET A 48 -1.18 -1.56 -14.46
CA MET A 48 -1.86 -1.93 -13.23
C MET A 48 -0.90 -2.59 -12.26
N VAL A 49 -0.04 -3.47 -12.77
CA VAL A 49 0.94 -4.14 -11.92
C VAL A 49 1.89 -3.12 -11.31
N ARG A 50 2.31 -2.14 -12.09
CA ARG A 50 3.19 -1.10 -11.56
C ARG A 50 2.53 -0.31 -10.45
N ILE A 51 1.26 0.03 -10.62
CA ILE A 51 0.54 0.76 -9.59
C ILE A 51 0.44 -0.10 -8.33
N GLU A 52 0.12 -1.38 -8.50
CA GLU A 52 0.02 -2.27 -7.36
C GLU A 52 1.35 -2.41 -6.63
N GLU A 53 2.44 -2.45 -7.36
CA GLU A 53 3.76 -2.54 -6.75
C GLU A 53 4.05 -1.31 -5.90
N GLN A 54 3.67 -0.13 -6.40
CA GLN A 54 3.89 1.08 -5.63
C GLN A 54 3.02 1.12 -4.39
N VAL A 55 1.80 0.62 -4.48
CA VAL A 55 0.93 0.55 -3.31
C VAL A 55 1.52 -0.39 -2.26
N VAL A 56 1.98 -1.54 -2.69
CA VAL A 56 2.60 -2.50 -1.77
C VAL A 56 3.83 -1.87 -1.11
N ARG A 57 4.63 -1.18 -1.90
CA ARG A 57 5.82 -0.52 -1.39
C ARG A 57 5.45 0.55 -0.37
N ALA A 58 4.45 1.37 -0.67
CA ALA A 58 4.01 2.41 0.24
C ALA A 58 3.48 1.80 1.54
N THR A 59 2.70 0.74 1.44
CA THR A 59 2.16 0.06 2.60
C THR A 59 3.29 -0.47 3.48
N LYS A 60 4.30 -1.05 2.85
CA LYS A 60 5.42 -1.60 3.62
C LYS A 60 6.18 -0.51 4.33
N LEU A 61 6.40 0.63 3.66
CA LEU A 61 7.08 1.75 4.30
C LEU A 61 6.30 2.26 5.50
N LEU A 62 4.99 2.33 5.38
CA LEU A 62 4.16 2.77 6.49
C LEU A 62 4.22 1.78 7.66
N GLN A 63 4.22 0.49 7.35
CA GLN A 63 4.33 -0.52 8.38
C GLN A 63 5.69 -0.47 9.07
N ASP A 64 6.73 -0.21 8.31
CA ASP A 64 8.06 -0.06 8.89
C ASP A 64 8.13 1.14 9.81
N LEU A 65 7.49 2.24 9.45
CA LEU A 65 7.43 3.41 10.30
C LEU A 65 6.71 3.10 11.60
N LYS A 66 5.62 2.37 11.52
CA LYS A 66 4.89 1.99 12.71
C LYS A 66 5.73 1.11 13.61
N LYS A 67 6.42 0.14 13.05
CA LYS A 67 7.29 -0.74 13.80
C LYS A 67 8.40 0.04 14.50
N ARG A 68 8.99 0.98 13.76
CA ARG A 68 10.06 1.78 14.32
C ARG A 68 9.57 2.63 15.47
N ASP A 69 8.39 3.20 15.31
CA ASP A 69 7.81 4.04 16.36
C ASP A 69 7.51 3.22 17.61
N GLU A 70 6.98 2.01 17.43
CA GLU A 70 6.70 1.12 18.55
C GLU A 70 7.97 0.71 19.26
N ASN A 71 9.02 0.43 18.50
CA ASN A 71 10.29 0.05 19.08
C ASN A 71 10.93 1.21 19.85
N ASP A 72 10.80 2.40 19.34
CA ASP A 72 11.36 3.57 20.00
C ASP A 72 10.61 3.90 21.27
N GLY A 73 9.33 3.60 21.32
CA GLY A 73 8.51 3.91 22.47
C GLY A 73 8.56 2.91 23.59
N MET A 74 9.27 1.79 23.41
CA MET A 74 9.32 0.73 24.40
C MET A 74 10.73 0.27 24.64
N PRO A 75 11.02 -0.14 25.89
CA PRO A 75 12.35 -0.70 26.16
C PRO A 75 12.59 -1.91 25.29
N ARG A 76 13.76 -1.98 24.72
CA ARG A 76 14.11 -3.09 23.86
C ARG A 76 14.40 -4.32 24.71
N GLU A 77 13.83 -5.38 24.28
CA GLU A 77 14.17 -6.68 24.84
C GLU A 77 15.41 -7.15 24.12
N SER A 78 16.48 -7.03 24.66
CA SER A 78 17.71 -7.41 23.95
C SER A 78 17.97 -8.85 23.96
#